data_7ec013dc1a135eddc08d066c1f1b36c9
#
_entry.id   7ec013dc1a135eddc08d066c1f1b36c9
#
_cell.length_a   1.000
_cell.length_b   1.000
_cell.length_c   1.000
_cell.angle_alpha   90.00
_cell.angle_beta   90.00
_cell.angle_gamma   90.00
#
_symmetry.space_group_name_H-M   'P 1'
#
loop_
_entity.id
_entity.type
_entity.pdbx_description
1 polymer ?
#
loop_
_entity_poly.entity_id
_entity_poly.type
_entity_poly.pdbx_seq_one_letter_code
_entity_poly.pdbx_strand_id
1 'polypeptide(L)'
;VYIGAHNGIEFEGHRASFVVPVNAPGITVICRKRSARDDGSAPLSRRYDELDGQMWLEEVFVPWERVFLTDASPDPIARWLFWHQLYCWLAKAEFTLGLALACAHAMGLTTHAETVDHIVDLIAEVQTVRSCLAAAELDPEVTAEGWASPNHRHLAAGSLAMLRARPRMGEILRILPGSSLVVAPTARDLADPDLAAGLEAAFGGGGYTAAQRSALLQMAWDHVGSALDHRESVYELHANGGAPIWRHRLRRAFEDYNRLANGVLAQLDLAMPEIDVGAIRAAPIAPRRVVAPR
;
A
#
# COMPACT_ATOMS: atom_id res chain seq x y z
N VAL A 1 -10.82 9.62 17.32
CA VAL A 1 -9.56 8.92 16.99
C VAL A 1 -9.51 7.61 17.73
N TYR A 2 -9.22 6.54 17.04
CA TYR A 2 -8.90 5.25 17.64
C TYR A 2 -7.41 5.21 17.98
N ILE A 3 -7.10 4.89 19.22
CA ILE A 3 -5.75 4.69 19.70
C ILE A 3 -5.60 3.21 20.04
N GLY A 4 -4.77 2.51 19.31
CA GLY A 4 -4.49 1.09 19.51
C GLY A 4 -3.09 0.87 20.09
N ALA A 5 -2.98 -0.12 20.97
CA ALA A 5 -1.69 -0.57 21.46
C ALA A 5 -0.95 -1.32 20.36
N HIS A 6 -0.17 -0.63 19.55
CA HIS A 6 0.60 -1.23 18.48
C HIS A 6 2.05 -1.49 18.87
N ASN A 7 2.53 -2.62 18.36
CA ASN A 7 3.92 -3.02 18.14
C ASN A 7 5.02 -2.26 18.87
N GLY A 8 5.61 -2.90 19.85
CA GLY A 8 6.91 -2.51 20.41
C GLY A 8 6.89 -1.85 21.78
N ILE A 9 5.73 -1.70 22.40
CA ILE A 9 5.67 -1.36 23.82
C ILE A 9 5.73 -2.67 24.60
N GLU A 10 6.90 -2.99 25.14
CA GLU A 10 7.16 -4.22 25.91
C GLU A 10 6.75 -4.09 27.38
N PHE A 11 6.16 -2.97 27.78
CA PHE A 11 5.79 -2.72 29.17
C PHE A 11 4.40 -3.30 29.45
N GLU A 12 4.37 -4.31 30.29
CA GLU A 12 3.13 -4.88 30.84
C GLU A 12 2.34 -3.78 31.57
N GLY A 13 1.01 -3.75 31.38
CA GLY A 13 0.16 -2.72 31.99
C GLY A 13 0.11 -1.37 31.28
N HIS A 14 0.83 -1.18 30.15
CA HIS A 14 0.87 0.08 29.40
C HIS A 14 0.20 0.00 28.03
N ARG A 15 -0.60 -1.03 27.80
CA ARG A 15 -1.31 -1.23 26.54
C ARG A 15 -2.79 -1.00 26.74
N ALA A 16 -3.37 -0.15 25.91
CA ALA A 16 -4.80 0.04 25.86
C ALA A 16 -5.24 0.37 24.44
N SER A 17 -6.46 -0.05 24.08
CA SER A 17 -7.12 0.38 22.85
C SER A 17 -8.39 1.13 23.22
N PHE A 18 -8.53 2.35 22.74
CA PHE A 18 -9.62 3.23 23.09
C PHE A 18 -9.94 4.25 21.98
N VAL A 19 -11.08 4.90 22.10
CA VAL A 19 -11.51 5.99 21.21
C VAL A 19 -11.67 7.27 22.00
N VAL A 20 -11.15 8.35 21.44
CA VAL A 20 -11.35 9.71 21.98
C VAL A 20 -11.74 10.68 20.87
N PRO A 21 -12.54 11.71 21.16
CA PRO A 21 -12.72 12.84 20.25
C PRO A 21 -11.36 13.50 19.99
N VAL A 22 -11.07 13.90 18.76
CA VAL A 22 -9.80 14.55 18.42
C VAL A 22 -9.62 15.91 19.12
N ASN A 23 -10.72 16.53 19.51
CA ASN A 23 -10.77 17.79 20.24
C ASN A 23 -10.97 17.63 21.75
N ALA A 24 -10.70 16.42 22.31
CA ALA A 24 -10.77 16.25 23.75
C ALA A 24 -9.68 17.09 24.45
N PRO A 25 -9.98 17.63 25.65
CA PRO A 25 -8.99 18.32 26.45
C PRO A 25 -7.75 17.43 26.68
N GLY A 26 -6.56 18.02 26.58
CA GLY A 26 -5.28 17.30 26.71
C GLY A 26 -4.78 16.67 25.40
N ILE A 27 -5.50 16.81 24.28
CA ILE A 27 -5.01 16.37 22.97
C ILE A 27 -4.42 17.54 22.20
N THR A 28 -3.17 17.40 21.79
CA THR A 28 -2.48 18.32 20.87
C THR A 28 -2.14 17.59 19.57
N VAL A 29 -2.52 18.20 18.44
CA VAL A 29 -2.23 17.65 17.10
C VAL A 29 -1.44 18.65 16.29
N ILE A 30 -0.28 18.22 15.75
CA ILE A 30 0.48 19.00 14.75
C ILE A 30 0.29 18.33 13.40
N CYS A 31 -0.46 18.96 12.53
CA CYS A 31 -0.67 18.49 11.18
C CYS A 31 0.51 18.87 10.29
N ARG A 32 0.90 17.97 9.37
CA ARG A 32 1.83 18.30 8.32
C ARG A 32 1.23 19.28 7.31
N LYS A 33 2.07 19.96 6.58
CA LYS A 33 1.63 20.82 5.48
C LYS A 33 1.11 19.96 4.31
N ARG A 34 -0.02 20.35 3.71
CA ARG A 34 -0.51 19.76 2.46
C ARG A 34 0.45 20.01 1.31
N SER A 35 0.56 19.05 0.41
CA SER A 35 1.43 19.11 -0.76
C SER A 35 0.71 19.62 -2.01
N ALA A 36 -0.62 19.67 -1.99
CA ALA A 36 -1.43 20.07 -3.13
C ALA A 36 -1.21 21.52 -3.52
N ARG A 37 -1.08 21.78 -4.81
CA ARG A 37 -1.14 23.12 -5.42
C ARG A 37 -2.54 23.39 -5.92
N ASP A 38 -2.98 24.66 -5.86
CA ASP A 38 -4.32 25.05 -6.31
C ASP A 38 -4.38 25.41 -7.80
N ASP A 39 -3.34 25.09 -8.58
CA ASP A 39 -3.22 25.41 -10.01
C ASP A 39 -3.84 24.35 -10.96
N GLY A 40 -4.50 23.34 -10.41
CA GLY A 40 -5.13 22.27 -11.18
C GLY A 40 -4.17 21.18 -11.66
N SER A 41 -2.86 21.32 -11.46
CA SER A 41 -1.83 20.38 -11.94
C SER A 41 -1.71 19.10 -11.10
N ALA A 42 -2.39 19.03 -9.96
CA ALA A 42 -2.28 17.93 -8.99
C ALA A 42 -3.67 17.40 -8.58
N PRO A 43 -4.39 16.73 -9.49
CA PRO A 43 -5.79 16.35 -9.27
C PRO A 43 -5.98 15.35 -8.13
N LEU A 44 -5.02 14.44 -7.91
CA LEU A 44 -5.07 13.45 -6.84
C LEU A 44 -4.64 14.06 -5.51
N SER A 45 -3.53 14.80 -5.48
CA SER A 45 -3.04 15.51 -4.29
C SER A 45 -4.09 16.47 -3.72
N ARG A 46 -4.81 17.16 -4.60
CA ARG A 46 -5.89 18.07 -4.18
C ARG A 46 -7.04 17.33 -3.51
N ARG A 47 -7.35 16.11 -3.96
CA ARG A 47 -8.53 15.35 -3.55
C ARG A 47 -8.25 14.37 -2.43
N TYR A 48 -7.08 13.75 -2.41
CA TYR A 48 -6.77 12.59 -1.57
C TYR A 48 -5.58 12.81 -0.62
N ASP A 49 -4.93 13.99 -0.63
CA ASP A 49 -3.82 14.24 0.27
C ASP A 49 -4.34 14.38 1.71
N GLU A 50 -4.15 13.34 2.49
CA GLU A 50 -4.54 13.28 3.90
C GLU A 50 -3.63 14.13 4.78
N LEU A 51 -4.19 14.62 5.89
CA LEU A 51 -3.46 15.38 6.89
C LEU A 51 -2.95 14.45 7.99
N ASP A 52 -1.81 13.79 7.73
CA ASP A 52 -1.09 13.11 8.79
C ASP A 52 -0.56 14.11 9.82
N GLY A 53 -0.37 13.68 11.04
CA GLY A 53 0.14 14.54 12.09
C GLY A 53 0.77 13.79 13.23
N GLN A 54 1.45 14.51 14.07
CA GLN A 54 1.88 14.03 15.38
C GLN A 54 0.85 14.39 16.42
N MET A 55 0.58 13.47 17.34
CA MET A 55 -0.40 13.66 18.40
C MET A 55 0.24 13.37 19.75
N TRP A 56 -0.07 14.22 20.71
CA TRP A 56 0.22 13.97 22.13
C TRP A 56 -1.08 13.91 22.91
N LEU A 57 -1.06 13.08 23.93
CA LEU A 57 -2.13 12.95 24.91
C LEU A 57 -1.55 13.25 26.29
N GLU A 58 -2.00 14.31 26.92
CA GLU A 58 -1.60 14.73 28.27
C GLU A 58 -2.84 14.73 29.15
N GLU A 59 -2.89 13.83 30.14
CA GLU A 59 -4.00 13.71 31.11
C GLU A 59 -5.40 13.63 30.46
N VAL A 60 -5.49 12.97 29.31
CA VAL A 60 -6.77 12.82 28.57
C VAL A 60 -7.66 11.83 29.30
N PHE A 61 -8.79 12.28 29.77
CA PHE A 61 -9.80 11.40 30.38
C PHE A 61 -10.49 10.54 29.31
N VAL A 62 -10.44 9.22 29.47
CA VAL A 62 -11.11 8.25 28.62
C VAL A 62 -12.11 7.46 29.46
N PRO A 63 -13.41 7.67 29.28
CA PRO A 63 -14.44 6.91 29.99
C PRO A 63 -14.41 5.44 29.55
N TRP A 64 -14.76 4.54 30.49
CA TRP A 64 -14.63 3.09 30.28
C TRP A 64 -15.42 2.55 29.09
N GLU A 65 -16.54 3.14 28.74
CA GLU A 65 -17.33 2.77 27.56
C GLU A 65 -16.61 3.03 26.23
N ARG A 66 -15.50 3.74 26.26
CA ARG A 66 -14.63 4.02 25.09
C ARG A 66 -13.33 3.23 25.11
N VAL A 67 -13.13 2.38 26.10
CA VAL A 67 -11.96 1.50 26.21
C VAL A 67 -12.35 0.10 25.72
N PHE A 68 -11.64 -0.41 24.74
CA PHE A 68 -11.92 -1.71 24.15
C PHE A 68 -11.04 -2.82 24.70
N LEU A 69 -9.78 -2.49 24.99
CA LEU A 69 -8.80 -3.45 25.51
C LEU A 69 -7.93 -2.77 26.57
N THR A 70 -7.72 -3.48 27.66
CA THR A 70 -6.68 -3.23 28.65
C THR A 70 -5.85 -4.50 28.74
N ASP A 71 -4.53 -4.37 28.67
CA ASP A 71 -3.58 -5.48 28.65
C ASP A 71 -3.63 -6.46 27.46
N ALA A 72 -2.63 -6.35 26.69
CA ALA A 72 -1.76 -7.33 26.05
C ALA A 72 -2.33 -8.48 25.23
N SER A 73 -3.60 -8.63 25.01
CA SER A 73 -4.06 -9.52 23.97
C SER A 73 -3.79 -8.90 22.60
N PRO A 74 -3.39 -9.66 21.57
CA PRO A 74 -3.30 -9.12 20.21
C PRO A 74 -4.62 -8.44 19.86
N ASP A 75 -4.55 -7.16 19.46
CA ASP A 75 -5.73 -6.40 19.13
C ASP A 75 -6.53 -7.12 18.02
N PRO A 76 -7.73 -7.62 18.27
CA PRO A 76 -8.52 -8.35 17.29
C PRO A 76 -8.88 -7.46 16.09
N ILE A 77 -8.94 -6.14 16.28
CA ILE A 77 -9.22 -5.18 15.21
C ILE A 77 -8.07 -5.18 14.20
N ALA A 78 -6.84 -5.44 14.62
CA ALA A 78 -5.68 -5.50 13.73
C ALA A 78 -5.85 -6.51 12.59
N ARG A 79 -6.57 -7.63 12.83
CA ARG A 79 -6.85 -8.63 11.80
C ARG A 79 -7.66 -8.04 10.64
N TRP A 80 -8.70 -7.28 10.96
CA TRP A 80 -9.58 -6.65 9.98
C TRP A 80 -8.90 -5.49 9.26
N LEU A 81 -8.00 -4.77 9.94
CA LEU A 81 -7.19 -3.72 9.33
C LEU A 81 -6.29 -4.25 8.22
N PHE A 82 -5.73 -5.45 8.35
CA PHE A 82 -4.87 -6.04 7.32
C PHE A 82 -5.62 -6.44 6.07
N TRP A 83 -6.80 -7.00 6.24
CA TRP A 83 -7.70 -7.31 5.15
C TRP A 83 -8.13 -6.03 4.42
N HIS A 84 -8.63 -5.03 5.15
CA HIS A 84 -8.97 -3.72 4.61
C HIS A 84 -7.79 -3.07 3.88
N GLN A 85 -6.61 -3.06 4.49
CA GLN A 85 -5.42 -2.48 3.88
C GLN A 85 -5.07 -3.14 2.54
N LEU A 86 -5.16 -4.46 2.45
CA LEU A 86 -4.84 -5.16 1.20
C LEU A 86 -5.86 -4.83 0.10
N TYR A 87 -7.13 -4.59 0.44
CA TYR A 87 -8.12 -4.04 -0.49
C TYR A 87 -7.77 -2.63 -0.95
N CYS A 88 -7.37 -1.75 -0.04
CA CYS A 88 -6.91 -0.41 -0.41
C CYS A 88 -5.73 -0.45 -1.39
N TRP A 89 -4.78 -1.35 -1.15
CA TRP A 89 -3.64 -1.56 -2.02
C TRP A 89 -4.04 -2.15 -3.38
N LEU A 90 -4.97 -3.10 -3.40
CA LEU A 90 -5.52 -3.62 -4.65
C LEU A 90 -6.19 -2.51 -5.46
N ALA A 91 -7.04 -1.71 -4.86
CA ALA A 91 -7.70 -0.58 -5.53
C ALA A 91 -6.69 0.40 -6.14
N LYS A 92 -5.58 0.68 -5.43
CA LYS A 92 -4.50 1.53 -5.93
C LYS A 92 -3.73 0.86 -7.08
N ALA A 93 -3.49 -0.45 -7.01
CA ALA A 93 -2.86 -1.21 -8.08
C ALA A 93 -3.73 -1.22 -9.35
N GLU A 94 -5.02 -1.44 -9.19
CA GLU A 94 -6.01 -1.37 -10.28
C GLU A 94 -6.08 0.03 -10.90
N PHE A 95 -6.04 1.08 -10.08
CA PHE A 95 -5.96 2.46 -10.57
C PHE A 95 -4.67 2.71 -11.36
N THR A 96 -3.52 2.22 -10.87
CA THR A 96 -2.23 2.34 -11.58
C THR A 96 -2.27 1.64 -12.92
N LEU A 97 -2.81 0.42 -12.99
CA LEU A 97 -3.00 -0.32 -14.24
C LEU A 97 -3.95 0.43 -15.19
N GLY A 98 -5.09 0.91 -14.68
CA GLY A 98 -6.05 1.69 -15.47
C GLY A 98 -5.43 2.96 -16.06
N LEU A 99 -4.61 3.65 -15.27
CA LEU A 99 -3.92 4.86 -15.70
C LEU A 99 -2.82 4.56 -16.74
N ALA A 100 -2.08 3.45 -16.59
CA ALA A 100 -1.11 2.97 -17.55
C ALA A 100 -1.78 2.62 -18.91
N LEU A 101 -2.91 1.91 -18.88
CA LEU A 101 -3.71 1.60 -20.07
C LEU A 101 -4.20 2.87 -20.76
N ALA A 102 -4.71 3.83 -20.00
CA ALA A 102 -5.20 5.11 -20.54
C ALA A 102 -4.05 5.92 -21.17
N CYS A 103 -2.89 5.98 -20.52
CA CYS A 103 -1.70 6.63 -21.06
C CYS A 103 -1.22 5.94 -22.35
N ALA A 104 -1.10 4.62 -22.35
CA ALA A 104 -0.69 3.85 -23.54
C ALA A 104 -1.66 4.09 -24.71
N HIS A 105 -2.96 4.11 -24.46
CA HIS A 105 -3.96 4.40 -25.48
C HIS A 105 -3.84 5.84 -25.99
N ALA A 106 -3.78 6.82 -25.12
CA ALA A 106 -3.68 8.23 -25.49
C ALA A 106 -2.39 8.55 -26.28
N MET A 107 -1.33 7.79 -26.03
CA MET A 107 -0.04 7.95 -26.71
C MET A 107 0.08 7.09 -27.97
N GLY A 108 -0.92 6.27 -28.30
CA GLY A 108 -0.88 5.38 -29.47
C GLY A 108 0.09 4.20 -29.32
N LEU A 109 0.41 3.79 -28.08
CA LEU A 109 1.43 2.78 -27.79
C LEU A 109 0.88 1.37 -27.54
N THR A 110 -0.42 1.15 -27.68
CA THR A 110 -1.08 -0.12 -27.35
C THR A 110 -0.67 -1.31 -28.22
N THR A 111 0.02 -1.07 -29.34
CA THR A 111 0.55 -2.12 -30.23
C THR A 111 2.08 -2.29 -30.13
N HIS A 112 2.76 -1.47 -29.31
CA HIS A 112 4.19 -1.60 -29.09
C HIS A 112 4.49 -2.75 -28.13
N ALA A 113 5.36 -3.67 -28.52
CA ALA A 113 5.65 -4.89 -27.76
C ALA A 113 6.07 -4.59 -26.32
N GLU A 114 7.03 -3.69 -26.11
CA GLU A 114 7.52 -3.31 -24.79
C GLU A 114 6.39 -2.70 -23.90
N THR A 115 5.51 -1.88 -24.49
CA THR A 115 4.35 -1.34 -23.77
C THR A 115 3.38 -2.43 -23.35
N VAL A 116 3.13 -3.39 -24.23
CA VAL A 116 2.27 -4.55 -23.94
C VAL A 116 2.88 -5.38 -22.82
N ASP A 117 4.18 -5.66 -22.85
CA ASP A 117 4.88 -6.41 -21.80
C ASP A 117 4.77 -5.69 -20.44
N HIS A 118 4.95 -4.39 -20.40
CA HIS A 118 4.75 -3.59 -19.17
C HIS A 118 3.31 -3.64 -18.65
N ILE A 119 2.32 -3.61 -19.54
CA ILE A 119 0.91 -3.75 -19.16
C ILE A 119 0.65 -5.15 -18.60
N VAL A 120 1.22 -6.19 -19.19
CA VAL A 120 1.09 -7.58 -18.72
C VAL A 120 1.73 -7.74 -17.34
N ASP A 121 2.89 -7.13 -17.08
CA ASP A 121 3.51 -7.09 -15.75
C ASP A 121 2.54 -6.48 -14.72
N LEU A 122 1.92 -5.34 -15.02
CA LEU A 122 0.94 -4.70 -14.14
C LEU A 122 -0.29 -5.58 -13.90
N ILE A 123 -0.79 -6.26 -14.93
CA ILE A 123 -1.91 -7.21 -14.82
C ILE A 123 -1.53 -8.36 -13.88
N ALA A 124 -0.33 -8.90 -14.01
CA ALA A 124 0.15 -10.00 -13.18
C ALA A 124 0.21 -9.60 -11.70
N GLU A 125 0.70 -8.40 -11.38
CA GLU A 125 0.76 -7.89 -10.01
C GLU A 125 -0.64 -7.68 -9.42
N VAL A 126 -1.54 -7.03 -10.16
CA VAL A 126 -2.94 -6.85 -9.75
C VAL A 126 -3.61 -8.20 -9.49
N GLN A 127 -3.43 -9.15 -10.42
CA GLN A 127 -4.06 -10.48 -10.31
C GLN A 127 -3.49 -11.27 -9.13
N THR A 128 -2.20 -11.15 -8.84
CA THR A 128 -1.57 -11.80 -7.68
C THR A 128 -2.20 -11.34 -6.38
N VAL A 129 -2.35 -10.02 -6.19
CA VAL A 129 -2.97 -9.46 -4.97
C VAL A 129 -4.44 -9.86 -4.87
N ARG A 130 -5.17 -9.81 -5.98
CA ARG A 130 -6.58 -10.22 -6.05
C ARG A 130 -6.76 -11.69 -5.68
N SER A 131 -5.87 -12.56 -6.16
CA SER A 131 -5.89 -13.98 -5.82
C SER A 131 -5.62 -14.24 -4.34
N CYS A 132 -4.69 -13.50 -3.74
CA CYS A 132 -4.41 -13.60 -2.30
C CYS A 132 -5.62 -13.16 -1.46
N LEU A 133 -6.32 -12.10 -1.85
CA LEU A 133 -7.55 -11.65 -1.18
C LEU A 133 -8.66 -12.70 -1.29
N ALA A 134 -8.91 -13.19 -2.50
CA ALA A 134 -9.91 -14.24 -2.71
C ALA A 134 -9.60 -15.50 -1.89
N ALA A 135 -8.33 -15.93 -1.87
CA ALA A 135 -7.91 -17.07 -1.06
C ALA A 135 -8.10 -16.84 0.44
N ALA A 136 -7.81 -15.61 0.93
CA ALA A 136 -8.01 -15.29 2.34
C ALA A 136 -9.47 -15.36 2.78
N GLU A 137 -10.39 -15.05 1.88
CA GLU A 137 -11.84 -15.08 2.14
C GLU A 137 -12.45 -16.48 1.97
N LEU A 138 -11.95 -17.25 1.01
CA LEU A 138 -12.46 -18.61 0.70
C LEU A 138 -11.90 -19.69 1.63
N ASP A 139 -10.78 -19.41 2.30
CA ASP A 139 -10.14 -20.29 3.28
C ASP A 139 -10.03 -19.56 4.64
N PRO A 140 -11.16 -19.18 5.27
CA PRO A 140 -11.14 -18.37 6.47
C PRO A 140 -10.61 -19.12 7.68
N GLU A 141 -9.98 -18.39 8.61
CA GLU A 141 -9.70 -18.88 9.95
C GLU A 141 -10.95 -18.74 10.81
N VAL A 142 -11.35 -19.83 11.48
CA VAL A 142 -12.50 -19.80 12.40
C VAL A 142 -11.99 -19.77 13.84
N THR A 143 -12.44 -18.78 14.61
CA THR A 143 -12.08 -18.64 16.03
C THR A 143 -12.82 -19.69 16.89
N ALA A 144 -12.37 -19.87 18.13
CA ALA A 144 -13.01 -20.78 19.07
C ALA A 144 -14.49 -20.41 19.35
N GLU A 145 -14.83 -19.13 19.20
CA GLU A 145 -16.20 -18.60 19.36
C GLU A 145 -17.05 -18.73 18.08
N GLY A 146 -16.50 -19.30 17.00
CA GLY A 146 -17.20 -19.52 15.74
C GLY A 146 -17.18 -18.31 14.77
N TRP A 147 -16.38 -17.28 15.01
CA TRP A 147 -16.22 -16.15 14.09
C TRP A 147 -15.26 -16.49 12.96
N ALA A 148 -15.70 -16.29 11.73
CA ALA A 148 -14.83 -16.39 10.56
C ALA A 148 -14.04 -15.10 10.38
N SER A 149 -12.75 -15.20 10.14
CA SER A 149 -11.88 -14.08 9.74
C SER A 149 -11.05 -14.45 8.52
N PRO A 150 -10.70 -13.48 7.65
CA PRO A 150 -9.85 -13.75 6.50
C PRO A 150 -8.51 -14.37 6.93
N ASN A 151 -8.07 -15.38 6.19
CA ASN A 151 -6.88 -16.16 6.53
C ASN A 151 -5.60 -15.30 6.46
N HIS A 152 -4.90 -15.21 7.58
CA HIS A 152 -3.70 -14.40 7.74
C HIS A 152 -2.53 -14.80 6.85
N ARG A 153 -2.43 -16.09 6.51
CA ARG A 153 -1.39 -16.60 5.61
C ARG A 153 -1.50 -15.95 4.23
N HIS A 154 -2.71 -15.92 3.70
CA HIS A 154 -2.97 -15.32 2.39
C HIS A 154 -2.86 -13.80 2.41
N LEU A 155 -3.35 -13.13 3.48
CA LEU A 155 -3.18 -11.69 3.66
C LEU A 155 -1.71 -11.28 3.75
N ALA A 156 -0.89 -12.03 4.49
CA ALA A 156 0.54 -11.75 4.61
C ALA A 156 1.29 -11.98 3.29
N ALA A 157 0.92 -13.02 2.54
CA ALA A 157 1.49 -13.28 1.21
C ALA A 157 1.15 -12.16 0.23
N GLY A 158 -0.12 -11.73 0.15
CA GLY A 158 -0.57 -10.63 -0.69
C GLY A 158 0.07 -9.30 -0.32
N SER A 159 0.21 -9.01 0.98
CA SER A 159 0.88 -7.80 1.45
C SER A 159 2.36 -7.77 1.06
N LEU A 160 3.07 -8.90 1.16
CA LEU A 160 4.46 -9.00 0.70
C LEU A 160 4.57 -8.87 -0.81
N ALA A 161 3.64 -9.45 -1.57
CA ALA A 161 3.60 -9.30 -3.02
C ALA A 161 3.43 -7.82 -3.39
N MET A 162 2.45 -7.12 -2.80
CA MET A 162 2.21 -5.71 -3.06
C MET A 162 3.40 -4.81 -2.71
N LEU A 163 4.06 -5.04 -1.56
CA LEU A 163 5.25 -4.29 -1.18
C LEU A 163 6.42 -4.45 -2.18
N ARG A 164 6.49 -5.58 -2.88
CA ARG A 164 7.49 -5.82 -3.94
C ARG A 164 7.07 -5.21 -5.27
N ALA A 165 5.79 -5.32 -5.61
CA ALA A 165 5.21 -4.84 -6.85
C ALA A 165 5.20 -3.31 -6.94
N ARG A 166 4.92 -2.61 -5.84
CA ARG A 166 4.68 -1.18 -5.80
C ARG A 166 5.76 -0.31 -6.48
N PRO A 167 7.06 -0.48 -6.20
CA PRO A 167 8.10 0.30 -6.88
C PRO A 167 8.11 0.07 -8.39
N ARG A 168 7.92 -1.18 -8.83
CA ARG A 168 7.90 -1.53 -10.24
C ARG A 168 6.69 -0.97 -10.98
N MET A 169 5.53 -0.99 -10.35
CA MET A 169 4.30 -0.40 -10.90
C MET A 169 4.47 1.10 -11.15
N GLY A 170 5.05 1.84 -10.18
CA GLY A 170 5.36 3.25 -10.34
C GLY A 170 6.40 3.52 -11.42
N GLU A 171 7.42 2.68 -11.53
CA GLU A 171 8.43 2.75 -12.59
C GLU A 171 7.81 2.59 -13.98
N ILE A 172 6.98 1.58 -14.18
CA ILE A 172 6.28 1.32 -15.45
C ILE A 172 5.45 2.55 -15.86
N LEU A 173 4.67 3.11 -14.91
CA LEU A 173 3.85 4.28 -15.22
C LEU A 173 4.67 5.55 -15.52
N ARG A 174 5.92 5.65 -15.04
CA ARG A 174 6.84 6.73 -15.44
C ARG A 174 7.42 6.50 -16.83
N ILE A 175 7.67 5.25 -17.21
CA ILE A 175 8.27 4.90 -18.50
C ILE A 175 7.27 5.07 -19.66
N LEU A 176 6.03 4.60 -19.49
CA LEU A 176 5.04 4.53 -20.57
C LEU A 176 4.78 5.87 -21.28
N PRO A 177 4.54 6.99 -20.57
CA PRO A 177 4.34 8.28 -21.23
C PRO A 177 5.64 8.95 -21.71
N GLY A 178 6.79 8.42 -21.33
CA GLY A 178 8.10 8.98 -21.66
C GLY A 178 8.25 10.44 -21.21
N SER A 179 8.95 11.24 -22.00
CA SER A 179 9.18 12.66 -21.72
C SER A 179 7.90 13.49 -21.66
N SER A 180 6.80 13.03 -22.28
CA SER A 180 5.51 13.73 -22.24
C SER A 180 4.97 13.87 -20.82
N LEU A 181 5.35 12.97 -19.91
CA LEU A 181 4.98 13.06 -18.50
C LEU A 181 5.56 14.32 -17.83
N VAL A 182 6.77 14.74 -18.26
CA VAL A 182 7.46 15.91 -17.69
C VAL A 182 7.02 17.21 -18.33
N VAL A 183 6.73 17.20 -19.64
CA VAL A 183 6.49 18.42 -20.44
C VAL A 183 5.00 18.65 -20.74
N ALA A 184 4.10 17.96 -20.05
CA ALA A 184 2.66 18.15 -20.24
C ALA A 184 2.26 19.62 -20.01
N PRO A 185 1.52 20.25 -20.94
CA PRO A 185 1.05 21.62 -20.79
C PRO A 185 0.17 21.78 -19.53
N THR A 186 0.32 22.94 -18.90
CA THR A 186 -0.55 23.31 -17.76
C THR A 186 -1.91 23.82 -18.23
N ALA A 187 -2.86 23.92 -17.32
CA ALA A 187 -4.17 24.51 -17.61
C ALA A 187 -4.03 25.97 -18.11
N ARG A 188 -3.01 26.71 -17.63
CA ARG A 188 -2.72 28.06 -18.07
C ARG A 188 -2.23 28.10 -19.52
N ASP A 189 -1.33 27.21 -19.90
CA ASP A 189 -0.80 27.11 -21.27
C ASP A 189 -1.92 26.74 -22.25
N LEU A 190 -2.81 25.83 -21.86
CA LEU A 190 -3.96 25.40 -22.66
C LEU A 190 -5.05 26.47 -22.81
N ALA A 191 -5.11 27.43 -21.87
CA ALA A 191 -6.03 28.55 -21.93
C ALA A 191 -5.51 29.75 -22.74
N ASP A 192 -4.25 29.73 -23.15
CA ASP A 192 -3.61 30.81 -23.94
C ASP A 192 -4.00 30.66 -25.41
N PRO A 193 -4.71 31.66 -26.00
CA PRO A 193 -5.15 31.60 -27.40
C PRO A 193 -3.99 31.54 -28.40
N ASP A 194 -2.84 32.13 -28.05
CA ASP A 194 -1.67 32.16 -28.95
C ASP A 194 -0.97 30.79 -29.00
N LEU A 195 -1.15 29.97 -27.97
CA LEU A 195 -0.55 28.64 -27.89
C LEU A 195 -1.52 27.52 -28.35
N ALA A 196 -2.81 27.78 -28.35
CA ALA A 196 -3.85 26.75 -28.53
C ALA A 196 -3.66 25.87 -29.78
N ALA A 197 -3.41 26.48 -30.94
CA ALA A 197 -3.23 25.74 -32.20
C ALA A 197 -1.97 24.88 -32.20
N GLY A 198 -0.86 25.43 -31.67
CA GLY A 198 0.40 24.70 -31.55
C GLY A 198 0.35 23.54 -30.57
N LEU A 199 -0.32 23.76 -29.43
CA LEU A 199 -0.52 22.71 -28.43
C LEU A 199 -1.42 21.59 -28.94
N GLU A 200 -2.53 21.93 -29.67
CA GLU A 200 -3.38 20.89 -30.26
C GLU A 200 -2.63 20.08 -31.32
N ALA A 201 -1.79 20.71 -32.13
CA ALA A 201 -0.95 20.02 -33.11
C ALA A 201 0.13 19.13 -32.47
N ALA A 202 0.71 19.54 -31.32
CA ALA A 202 1.79 18.82 -30.66
C ALA A 202 1.29 17.76 -29.68
N PHE A 203 0.22 18.02 -28.95
CA PHE A 203 -0.30 17.17 -27.88
C PHE A 203 -1.65 16.53 -28.20
N GLY A 204 -2.42 17.01 -29.17
CA GLY A 204 -3.64 16.37 -29.65
C GLY A 204 -3.36 15.12 -30.48
N GLY A 205 -4.39 14.32 -30.74
CA GLY A 205 -4.32 13.14 -31.62
C GLY A 205 -4.83 11.85 -30.97
N GLY A 206 -5.01 10.81 -31.78
CA GLY A 206 -5.51 9.52 -31.32
C GLY A 206 -6.92 9.56 -30.70
N GLY A 207 -7.75 10.56 -31.09
CA GLY A 207 -9.08 10.76 -30.48
C GLY A 207 -9.09 11.61 -29.22
N TYR A 208 -7.95 12.15 -28.79
CA TYR A 208 -7.79 13.03 -27.62
C TYR A 208 -7.45 14.44 -28.03
N THR A 209 -8.04 15.44 -27.39
CA THR A 209 -7.58 16.82 -27.46
C THR A 209 -6.29 17.01 -26.64
N ALA A 210 -5.53 18.06 -26.92
CA ALA A 210 -4.36 18.41 -26.11
C ALA A 210 -4.71 18.55 -24.62
N ALA A 211 -5.86 19.15 -24.32
CA ALA A 211 -6.34 19.30 -22.94
C ALA A 211 -6.63 17.96 -22.26
N GLN A 212 -7.28 17.03 -22.93
CA GLN A 212 -7.58 15.70 -22.40
C GLN A 212 -6.31 14.89 -22.14
N ARG A 213 -5.37 14.91 -23.08
CA ARG A 213 -4.09 14.20 -22.92
C ARG A 213 -3.24 14.83 -21.82
N SER A 214 -3.19 16.15 -21.74
CA SER A 214 -2.46 16.85 -20.66
C SER A 214 -3.04 16.54 -19.28
N ALA A 215 -4.37 16.52 -19.15
CA ALA A 215 -5.02 16.16 -17.89
C ALA A 215 -4.69 14.73 -17.45
N LEU A 216 -4.63 13.78 -18.40
CA LEU A 216 -4.23 12.39 -18.13
C LEU A 216 -2.77 12.30 -17.68
N LEU A 217 -1.86 13.01 -18.37
CA LEU A 217 -0.43 13.05 -18.02
C LEU A 217 -0.19 13.73 -16.67
N GLN A 218 -0.93 14.80 -16.35
CA GLN A 218 -0.87 15.45 -15.05
C GLN A 218 -1.37 14.51 -13.92
N MET A 219 -2.41 13.72 -14.18
CA MET A 219 -2.86 12.71 -13.24
C MET A 219 -1.81 11.61 -13.05
N ALA A 220 -1.16 11.15 -14.11
CA ALA A 220 -0.08 10.18 -14.03
C ALA A 220 1.13 10.74 -13.25
N TRP A 221 1.52 12.00 -13.51
CA TRP A 221 2.55 12.67 -12.75
C TRP A 221 2.21 12.77 -11.27
N ASP A 222 0.99 13.19 -10.94
CA ASP A 222 0.55 13.31 -9.55
C ASP A 222 0.52 11.96 -8.83
N HIS A 223 0.26 10.87 -9.56
CA HIS A 223 0.25 9.52 -9.02
C HIS A 223 1.64 8.92 -8.76
N VAL A 224 2.68 9.27 -9.58
CA VAL A 224 4.00 8.61 -9.51
C VAL A 224 5.20 9.56 -9.45
N GLY A 225 4.99 10.86 -9.39
CA GLY A 225 6.07 11.85 -9.42
C GLY A 225 5.87 13.04 -8.48
N SER A 226 4.78 13.09 -7.75
CA SER A 226 4.45 14.21 -6.87
C SER A 226 4.87 13.98 -5.41
N ALA A 227 4.70 15.01 -4.59
CA ALA A 227 4.87 14.87 -3.14
C ALA A 227 3.84 13.93 -2.51
N LEU A 228 2.64 13.80 -3.11
CA LEU A 228 1.64 12.80 -2.72
C LEU A 228 2.18 11.38 -2.93
N ASP A 229 2.69 11.07 -4.13
CA ASP A 229 3.27 9.76 -4.42
C ASP A 229 4.39 9.40 -3.43
N HIS A 230 5.29 10.36 -3.18
CA HIS A 230 6.39 10.11 -2.25
C HIS A 230 5.89 9.81 -0.82
N ARG A 231 4.95 10.61 -0.32
CA ARG A 231 4.32 10.37 0.99
C ARG A 231 3.62 9.03 1.06
N GLU A 232 2.77 8.74 0.08
CA GLU A 232 2.04 7.47 -0.03
C GLU A 232 2.99 6.28 -0.07
N SER A 233 4.06 6.37 -0.87
CA SER A 233 5.06 5.31 -0.98
C SER A 233 5.77 5.05 0.35
N VAL A 234 6.15 6.10 1.09
CA VAL A 234 6.76 5.97 2.42
C VAL A 234 5.76 5.37 3.43
N TYR A 235 4.52 5.87 3.42
CA TYR A 235 3.46 5.36 4.27
C TYR A 235 3.22 3.86 4.02
N GLU A 236 3.02 3.47 2.78
CA GLU A 236 2.74 2.07 2.42
C GLU A 236 3.88 1.12 2.72
N LEU A 237 5.14 1.54 2.51
CA LEU A 237 6.32 0.74 2.86
C LEU A 237 6.44 0.48 4.36
N HIS A 238 5.92 1.38 5.19
CA HIS A 238 6.05 1.30 6.65
C HIS A 238 4.75 0.93 7.37
N ALA A 239 3.61 1.03 6.69
CA ALA A 239 2.32 0.68 7.26
C ALA A 239 2.33 -0.73 7.85
N ASN A 240 1.78 -0.87 9.05
CA ASN A 240 1.71 -2.14 9.78
C ASN A 240 3.07 -2.86 9.93
N GLY A 241 4.17 -2.10 9.97
CA GLY A 241 5.52 -2.61 10.22
C GLY A 241 6.32 -3.02 8.98
N GLY A 242 5.76 -2.85 7.79
CA GLY A 242 6.44 -3.11 6.52
C GLY A 242 6.82 -4.57 6.30
N ALA A 243 7.71 -4.82 5.33
CA ALA A 243 8.09 -6.17 4.93
C ALA A 243 8.63 -7.08 6.06
N PRO A 244 9.40 -6.60 7.06
CA PRO A 244 9.86 -7.46 8.16
C PRO A 244 8.71 -8.07 8.96
N ILE A 245 7.69 -7.28 9.27
CA ILE A 245 6.51 -7.74 10.02
C ILE A 245 5.69 -8.71 9.18
N TRP A 246 5.46 -8.41 7.89
CA TRP A 246 4.73 -9.31 7.01
C TRP A 246 5.43 -10.66 6.81
N ARG A 247 6.78 -10.68 6.69
CA ARG A 247 7.56 -11.93 6.69
C ARG A 247 7.40 -12.69 8.01
N HIS A 248 7.43 -11.99 9.13
CA HIS A 248 7.21 -12.61 10.44
C HIS A 248 5.83 -13.24 10.54
N ARG A 249 4.77 -12.55 10.11
CA ARG A 249 3.40 -13.08 10.09
C ARG A 249 3.28 -14.30 9.19
N LEU A 250 3.81 -14.22 7.97
CA LEU A 250 3.73 -15.32 7.01
C LEU A 250 4.42 -16.58 7.53
N ARG A 251 5.64 -16.46 8.07
CA ARG A 251 6.36 -17.64 8.59
C ARG A 251 5.65 -18.28 9.80
N ARG A 252 4.93 -17.49 10.60
CA ARG A 252 4.14 -18.03 11.72
C ARG A 252 2.86 -18.71 11.26
N ALA A 253 2.24 -18.22 10.23
CA ALA A 253 1.01 -18.75 9.68
C ALA A 253 1.24 -19.94 8.72
N PHE A 254 2.47 -20.15 8.24
CA PHE A 254 2.79 -21.27 7.36
C PHE A 254 2.91 -22.57 8.14
N GLU A 255 2.25 -23.62 7.68
CA GLU A 255 2.15 -24.89 8.42
C GLU A 255 2.91 -26.05 7.74
N ASP A 256 3.13 -25.95 6.45
CA ASP A 256 3.60 -27.06 5.60
C ASP A 256 5.12 -27.34 5.63
N TYR A 257 5.87 -26.79 6.58
CA TYR A 257 7.34 -26.91 6.60
C TYR A 257 7.81 -28.37 6.50
N ASN A 258 7.35 -29.21 7.44
CA ASN A 258 7.76 -30.61 7.49
C ASN A 258 7.18 -31.43 6.33
N ARG A 259 5.92 -31.16 5.95
CA ARG A 259 5.29 -31.87 4.81
C ARG A 259 6.07 -31.66 3.52
N LEU A 260 6.49 -30.43 3.22
CA LEU A 260 7.23 -30.10 2.00
C LEU A 260 8.64 -30.70 2.02
N ALA A 261 9.36 -30.56 3.14
CA ALA A 261 10.70 -31.11 3.27
C ALA A 261 10.70 -32.65 3.16
N ASN A 262 9.79 -33.31 3.88
CA ASN A 262 9.67 -34.77 3.84
C ASN A 262 9.27 -35.28 2.45
N GLY A 263 8.44 -34.53 1.71
CA GLY A 263 8.09 -34.89 0.33
C GLY A 263 9.30 -34.92 -0.62
N VAL A 264 10.29 -34.06 -0.40
CA VAL A 264 11.55 -34.09 -1.17
C VAL A 264 12.44 -35.24 -0.73
N LEU A 265 12.58 -35.44 0.58
CA LEU A 265 13.46 -36.46 1.16
C LEU A 265 12.99 -37.89 0.83
N ALA A 266 11.67 -38.06 0.75
CA ALA A 266 11.08 -39.36 0.31
C ALA A 266 11.50 -39.74 -1.10
N GLN A 267 11.85 -38.81 -1.97
CA GLN A 267 12.37 -39.12 -3.33
C GLN A 267 13.81 -39.68 -3.30
N LEU A 268 14.49 -39.52 -2.19
CA LEU A 268 15.88 -39.94 -2.00
C LEU A 268 15.99 -41.09 -1.03
N ASP A 269 14.88 -41.69 -0.59
CA ASP A 269 14.82 -42.69 0.48
C ASP A 269 15.56 -42.28 1.78
N LEU A 270 15.54 -40.95 2.05
CA LEU A 270 16.16 -40.36 3.23
C LEU A 270 15.13 -40.09 4.29
N ALA A 271 15.43 -40.51 5.53
CA ALA A 271 14.74 -40.05 6.72
C ALA A 271 15.57 -38.93 7.37
N MET A 272 14.96 -37.77 7.57
CA MET A 272 15.60 -36.69 8.32
C MET A 272 14.86 -36.41 9.65
N PRO A 273 15.59 -35.88 10.63
CA PRO A 273 14.95 -35.35 11.84
C PRO A 273 13.93 -34.30 11.46
N GLU A 274 12.90 -34.19 12.26
CA GLU A 274 11.87 -33.15 12.07
C GLU A 274 12.49 -31.76 12.10
N ILE A 275 12.08 -30.91 11.16
CA ILE A 275 12.51 -29.50 11.16
C ILE A 275 11.99 -28.82 12.43
N ASP A 276 12.86 -28.14 13.16
CA ASP A 276 12.46 -27.30 14.28
C ASP A 276 11.64 -26.07 13.78
N VAL A 277 10.37 -26.33 13.52
CA VAL A 277 9.41 -25.30 13.11
C VAL A 277 9.26 -24.23 14.19
N GLY A 278 9.44 -24.62 15.46
CA GLY A 278 9.40 -23.68 16.59
C GLY A 278 10.50 -22.62 16.46
N ALA A 279 11.72 -23.01 16.16
CA ALA A 279 12.84 -22.08 15.94
C ALA A 279 12.58 -21.15 14.74
N ILE A 280 12.05 -21.67 13.62
CA ILE A 280 11.71 -20.86 12.45
C ILE A 280 10.63 -19.82 12.83
N ARG A 281 9.57 -20.23 13.52
CA ARG A 281 8.47 -19.35 13.93
C ARG A 281 8.88 -18.32 14.96
N ALA A 282 9.75 -18.70 15.90
CA ALA A 282 10.22 -17.83 16.98
C ALA A 282 11.39 -16.92 16.58
N ALA A 283 12.01 -17.12 15.40
CA ALA A 283 13.13 -16.30 14.97
C ALA A 283 12.80 -14.81 15.11
N PRO A 284 13.68 -13.98 15.70
CA PRO A 284 13.40 -12.57 15.92
C PRO A 284 13.18 -11.85 14.59
N ILE A 285 12.38 -10.79 14.63
CA ILE A 285 12.31 -9.84 13.53
C ILE A 285 13.69 -9.19 13.46
N ALA A 286 14.36 -9.28 12.29
CA ALA A 286 15.68 -8.68 12.13
C ALA A 286 15.63 -7.20 12.61
N PRO A 287 16.49 -6.79 13.54
CA PRO A 287 16.47 -5.43 14.04
C PRO A 287 16.67 -4.49 12.86
N ARG A 288 15.88 -3.42 12.79
CA ARG A 288 16.21 -2.30 11.90
C ARG A 288 17.62 -1.86 12.29
N ARG A 289 18.57 -1.87 11.36
CA ARG A 289 19.85 -1.21 11.60
C ARG A 289 19.56 0.26 11.85
N VAL A 290 19.50 0.64 13.10
CA VAL A 290 19.54 2.05 13.49
C VAL A 290 20.95 2.49 13.09
N VAL A 291 21.07 3.21 12.00
CA VAL A 291 22.30 3.93 11.68
C VAL A 291 22.37 5.00 12.74
N ALA A 292 23.31 4.86 13.68
CA ALA A 292 23.57 5.90 14.66
C ALA A 292 23.86 7.21 13.92
N PRO A 293 23.26 8.33 14.33
CA PRO A 293 23.63 9.63 13.76
C PRO A 293 25.14 9.84 13.98
N ARG A 294 25.85 10.20 12.90
CA ARG A 294 27.25 10.62 12.96
C ARG A 294 27.37 11.97 13.62
#